data_8fcaa3a5a40c5d37834162863a9c82bd
#
_entry.id   8fcaa3a5a40c5d37834162863a9c82bd
#
_cell.length_a   1.000
_cell.length_b   1.000
_cell.length_c   1.000
_cell.angle_alpha   90.00
_cell.angle_beta   90.00
_cell.angle_gamma   90.00
#
_symmetry.space_group_name_H-M   'P 1'
#
loop_
_entity.id
_entity.type
_entity.pdbx_description
1 polymer ?
#
loop_
_entity_poly.entity_id
_entity_poly.type
_entity_poly.pdbx_seq_one_letter_code
_entity_poly.pdbx_strand_id
1 'polypeptide(L)'
;MTDDAFAVPVAEAPARRRKRTRVRSALRAPANWLELIRFGAVGASGYVVNLMVFTLLVHAAGVDYIVAAVVAFVVALVNNFVWNRLWTFRAHDGHAGFQAARFVVVSLAAFALNLAVLYALVEGAGMAKVPAQALAITAATPMNFIGNKLWSFKT
;
A
#
# COMPACT_ATOMS: atom_id res chain seq x y z
N MET A 1 21.26 -65.67 9.66
CA MET A 1 19.79 -65.62 9.84
C MET A 1 19.45 -64.15 9.98
N THR A 2 19.05 -63.58 8.89
CA THR A 2 18.90 -62.14 8.61
C THR A 2 17.49 -61.69 9.02
N ASP A 3 17.39 -60.80 9.99
CA ASP A 3 16.14 -60.08 10.27
C ASP A 3 16.19 -58.68 9.63
N ASP A 4 15.76 -58.63 8.38
CA ASP A 4 15.37 -57.37 7.73
C ASP A 4 13.94 -57.03 8.14
N ALA A 5 13.79 -56.32 9.26
CA ALA A 5 12.51 -55.85 9.75
C ALA A 5 12.17 -54.52 9.10
N PHE A 6 11.23 -54.52 8.18
CA PHE A 6 10.24 -53.55 7.78
C PHE A 6 10.46 -52.09 8.27
N ALA A 7 11.16 -51.31 7.44
CA ALA A 7 11.06 -49.86 7.54
C ALA A 7 9.74 -49.37 6.88
N VAL A 8 8.76 -49.01 7.71
CA VAL A 8 7.53 -48.35 7.25
C VAL A 8 7.88 -46.95 6.77
N PRO A 9 7.59 -46.55 5.53
CA PRO A 9 7.84 -45.18 5.08
C PRO A 9 6.92 -44.25 5.83
N VAL A 10 7.54 -43.31 6.59
CA VAL A 10 6.82 -42.21 7.21
C VAL A 10 6.25 -41.33 6.11
N ALA A 11 4.95 -41.37 5.93
CA ALA A 11 4.23 -40.54 4.98
C ALA A 11 4.48 -39.05 5.27
N GLU A 12 5.19 -38.35 4.39
CA GLU A 12 5.35 -36.91 4.46
C GLU A 12 3.98 -36.23 4.40
N ALA A 13 3.63 -35.53 5.46
CA ALA A 13 2.40 -34.75 5.54
C ALA A 13 2.40 -33.64 4.46
N PRO A 14 1.29 -33.47 3.71
CA PRO A 14 1.26 -32.63 2.52
C PRO A 14 1.60 -31.18 2.85
N ALA A 15 2.52 -30.61 2.09
CA ALA A 15 3.07 -29.23 2.22
C ALA A 15 2.03 -28.10 2.30
N ARG A 16 0.77 -28.37 1.94
CA ARG A 16 -0.36 -27.45 2.00
C ARG A 16 -0.79 -27.09 3.43
N ARG A 17 -0.59 -27.97 4.42
CA ARG A 17 -0.94 -27.72 5.83
C ARG A 17 0.06 -26.77 6.50
N ARG A 18 1.31 -26.80 6.07
CA ARG A 18 2.39 -25.93 6.61
C ARG A 18 2.22 -24.45 6.26
N LYS A 19 1.62 -24.13 5.09
CA LYS A 19 1.38 -22.72 4.67
C LYS A 19 0.24 -22.05 5.47
N ARG A 20 -0.82 -22.80 5.79
CA ARG A 20 -1.96 -22.24 6.57
C ARG A 20 -1.61 -21.94 8.03
N THR A 21 -0.72 -22.72 8.64
CA THR A 21 -0.27 -22.48 10.02
C THR A 21 0.67 -21.28 10.11
N ARG A 22 1.54 -21.03 9.11
CA ARG A 22 2.42 -19.85 9.07
C ARG A 22 1.64 -18.54 8.93
N VAL A 23 0.59 -18.49 8.12
CA VAL A 23 -0.24 -17.28 7.96
C VAL A 23 -1.03 -16.99 9.25
N ARG A 24 -1.57 -18.04 9.94
CA ARG A 24 -2.27 -17.86 11.20
C ARG A 24 -1.35 -17.44 12.36
N SER A 25 -0.12 -17.91 12.40
CA SER A 25 0.85 -17.49 13.42
C SER A 25 1.38 -16.08 13.17
N ALA A 26 1.56 -15.69 11.91
CA ALA A 26 1.95 -14.33 11.53
C ALA A 26 0.86 -13.29 11.92
N LEU A 27 -0.42 -13.63 11.79
CA LEU A 27 -1.52 -12.76 12.20
C LEU A 27 -1.71 -12.65 13.73
N ARG A 28 -1.08 -13.53 14.53
CA ARG A 28 -1.18 -13.54 16.01
C ARG A 28 -0.01 -12.86 16.71
N ALA A 29 1.04 -12.47 15.99
CA ALA A 29 2.16 -11.76 16.61
C ALA A 29 1.79 -10.29 16.85
N PRO A 30 1.82 -9.77 18.08
CA PRO A 30 1.46 -8.38 18.40
C PRO A 30 2.32 -7.35 17.67
N ALA A 31 3.56 -7.70 17.29
CA ALA A 31 4.44 -6.87 16.49
C ALA A 31 3.84 -6.53 15.09
N ASN A 32 3.17 -7.49 14.45
CA ASN A 32 2.58 -7.30 13.12
C ASN A 32 1.36 -6.36 13.14
N TRP A 33 0.63 -6.31 14.26
CA TRP A 33 -0.49 -5.37 14.44
C TRP A 33 -0.01 -3.94 14.60
N LEU A 34 1.09 -3.73 15.32
CA LEU A 34 1.70 -2.40 15.46
C LEU A 34 2.24 -1.88 14.12
N GLU A 35 2.86 -2.74 13.31
CA GLU A 35 3.30 -2.38 11.97
C GLU A 35 2.10 -2.04 11.06
N LEU A 36 1.02 -2.82 11.12
CA LEU A 36 -0.20 -2.55 10.36
C LEU A 36 -0.86 -1.23 10.76
N ILE A 37 -0.93 -0.94 12.07
CA ILE A 37 -1.46 0.33 12.59
C ILE A 37 -0.58 1.51 12.13
N ARG A 38 0.75 1.38 12.22
CA ARG A 38 1.68 2.40 11.75
C ARG A 38 1.55 2.64 10.25
N PHE A 39 1.49 1.56 9.47
CA PHE A 39 1.27 1.66 8.02
C PHE A 39 -0.07 2.34 7.69
N GLY A 40 -1.14 1.98 8.39
CA GLY A 40 -2.44 2.63 8.27
C GLY A 40 -2.41 4.12 8.64
N ALA A 41 -1.71 4.48 9.73
CA ALA A 41 -1.55 5.87 10.15
C ALA A 41 -0.74 6.69 9.14
N VAL A 42 0.34 6.13 8.57
CA VAL A 42 1.10 6.76 7.49
C VAL A 42 0.23 6.95 6.25
N GLY A 43 -0.57 5.93 5.87
CA GLY A 43 -1.51 6.04 4.76
C GLY A 43 -2.55 7.15 4.98
N ALA A 44 -3.10 7.24 6.19
CA ALA A 44 -4.03 8.31 6.56
C ALA A 44 -3.37 9.70 6.53
N SER A 45 -2.11 9.82 7.00
CA SER A 45 -1.38 11.09 6.91
C SER A 45 -1.15 11.50 5.45
N GLY A 46 -0.81 10.55 4.59
CA GLY A 46 -0.66 10.79 3.15
C GLY A 46 -1.96 11.25 2.48
N TYR A 47 -3.11 10.68 2.89
CA TYR A 47 -4.41 11.13 2.43
C TYR A 47 -4.67 12.59 2.79
N VAL A 48 -4.44 12.96 4.06
CA VAL A 48 -4.61 14.34 4.54
C VAL A 48 -3.68 15.30 3.80
N VAL A 49 -2.39 14.96 3.68
CA VAL A 49 -1.40 15.76 2.94
C VAL A 49 -1.82 15.94 1.48
N ASN A 50 -2.24 14.87 0.80
CA ASN A 50 -2.70 14.96 -0.58
C ASN A 50 -3.88 15.92 -0.72
N LEU A 51 -4.91 15.77 0.11
CA LEU A 51 -6.11 16.58 0.03
C LEU A 51 -5.83 18.06 0.38
N MET A 52 -4.97 18.32 1.35
CA MET A 52 -4.54 19.69 1.70
C MET A 52 -3.80 20.36 0.55
N VAL A 53 -2.79 19.68 -0.03
CA VAL A 53 -2.01 20.23 -1.15
C VAL A 53 -2.90 20.45 -2.37
N PHE A 54 -3.75 19.48 -2.69
CA PHE A 54 -4.71 19.61 -3.78
C PHE A 54 -5.64 20.83 -3.60
N THR A 55 -6.22 20.97 -2.41
CA THR A 55 -7.14 22.07 -2.09
C THR A 55 -6.45 23.43 -2.22
N LEU A 56 -5.24 23.56 -1.66
CA LEU A 56 -4.46 24.79 -1.75
C LEU A 56 -4.13 25.16 -3.20
N LEU A 57 -3.70 24.20 -4.00
CA LEU A 57 -3.36 24.46 -5.40
C LEU A 57 -4.57 24.85 -6.23
N VAL A 58 -5.71 24.20 -6.05
CA VAL A 58 -6.93 24.50 -6.82
C VAL A 58 -7.56 25.81 -6.38
N HIS A 59 -7.68 26.06 -5.06
CA HIS A 59 -8.45 27.22 -4.56
C HIS A 59 -7.60 28.46 -4.32
N ALA A 60 -6.36 28.32 -3.83
CA ALA A 60 -5.51 29.48 -3.53
C ALA A 60 -4.62 29.87 -4.71
N ALA A 61 -4.13 28.91 -5.47
CA ALA A 61 -3.23 29.16 -6.59
C ALA A 61 -3.90 29.11 -7.98
N GLY A 62 -5.18 28.71 -8.07
CA GLY A 62 -5.92 28.63 -9.34
C GLY A 62 -5.36 27.58 -10.32
N VAL A 63 -4.58 26.61 -9.82
CA VAL A 63 -3.95 25.57 -10.66
C VAL A 63 -5.01 24.61 -11.21
N ASP A 64 -4.82 24.17 -12.44
CA ASP A 64 -5.64 23.09 -13.03
C ASP A 64 -5.69 21.88 -12.11
N TYR A 65 -6.88 21.29 -11.96
CA TYR A 65 -7.10 20.22 -10.97
C TYR A 65 -6.33 18.92 -11.29
N ILE A 66 -6.02 18.63 -12.57
CA ILE A 66 -5.19 17.47 -12.93
C ILE A 66 -3.74 17.71 -12.50
N VAL A 67 -3.22 18.92 -12.79
CA VAL A 67 -1.87 19.32 -12.34
C VAL A 67 -1.79 19.33 -10.82
N ALA A 68 -2.80 19.87 -10.14
CA ALA A 68 -2.90 19.85 -8.69
C ALA A 68 -2.90 18.42 -8.12
N ALA A 69 -3.60 17.48 -8.75
CA ALA A 69 -3.62 16.07 -8.35
C ALA A 69 -2.24 15.40 -8.50
N VAL A 70 -1.51 15.69 -9.59
CA VAL A 70 -0.14 15.18 -9.79
C VAL A 70 0.80 15.70 -8.69
N VAL A 71 0.79 17.00 -8.43
CA VAL A 71 1.66 17.60 -7.39
C VAL A 71 1.29 17.06 -6.00
N ALA A 72 0.00 17.01 -5.67
CA ALA A 72 -0.49 16.48 -4.41
C ALA A 72 -0.09 15.01 -4.21
N PHE A 73 -0.17 14.19 -5.28
CA PHE A 73 0.29 12.81 -5.24
C PHE A 73 1.79 12.71 -4.96
N VAL A 74 2.64 13.47 -5.64
CA VAL A 74 4.09 13.44 -5.42
C VAL A 74 4.44 13.83 -3.99
N VAL A 75 3.82 14.88 -3.44
CA VAL A 75 4.05 15.30 -2.05
C VAL A 75 3.60 14.22 -1.06
N ALA A 76 2.42 13.62 -1.26
CA ALA A 76 1.94 12.54 -0.43
C ALA A 76 2.80 11.26 -0.54
N LEU A 77 3.32 10.95 -1.72
CA LEU A 77 4.22 9.82 -1.96
C LEU A 77 5.53 9.98 -1.18
N VAL A 78 6.12 11.17 -1.24
CA VAL A 78 7.34 11.50 -0.47
C VAL A 78 7.06 11.41 1.03
N ASN A 79 5.95 11.99 1.50
CA ASN A 79 5.53 11.90 2.90
C ASN A 79 5.41 10.44 3.34
N ASN A 80 4.67 9.61 2.59
CA ASN A 80 4.47 8.21 2.92
C ASN A 80 5.79 7.42 2.89
N PHE A 81 6.67 7.69 1.93
CA PHE A 81 7.97 7.04 1.86
C PHE A 81 8.84 7.38 3.07
N VAL A 82 8.94 8.66 3.44
CA VAL A 82 9.75 9.11 4.58
C VAL A 82 9.24 8.48 5.89
N TRP A 83 7.94 8.56 6.16
CA TRP A 83 7.36 8.02 7.38
C TRP A 83 7.42 6.49 7.44
N ASN A 84 7.15 5.80 6.32
CA ASN A 84 7.29 4.35 6.28
C ASN A 84 8.73 3.92 6.54
N ARG A 85 9.71 4.58 5.96
CA ARG A 85 11.13 4.27 6.16
C ARG A 85 11.59 4.52 7.60
N LEU A 86 11.23 5.67 8.17
CA LEU A 86 11.72 6.09 9.50
C LEU A 86 10.95 5.43 10.64
N TRP A 87 9.64 5.25 10.48
CA TRP A 87 8.78 4.86 11.60
C TRP A 87 8.20 3.45 11.48
N THR A 88 7.73 3.04 10.29
CA THR A 88 7.08 1.74 10.13
C THR A 88 8.09 0.61 10.05
N PHE A 89 9.07 0.71 9.19
CA PHE A 89 9.97 -0.39 8.90
C PHE A 89 11.31 -0.31 9.63
N ARG A 90 11.69 0.84 10.21
CA ARG A 90 12.99 1.07 10.86
C ARG A 90 14.14 0.39 10.08
N ALA A 91 13.98 0.31 8.76
CA ALA A 91 14.82 -0.51 7.90
C ALA A 91 16.18 0.16 7.70
N HIS A 92 17.17 -0.32 8.42
CA HIS A 92 18.57 0.03 8.22
C HIS A 92 19.26 -0.90 7.21
N ASP A 93 18.60 -1.97 6.74
CA ASP A 93 19.23 -3.02 5.94
C ASP A 93 18.99 -2.84 4.43
N GLY A 94 20.07 -3.09 3.67
CA GLY A 94 20.29 -2.72 2.26
C GLY A 94 19.33 -3.20 1.16
N HIS A 95 18.25 -3.90 1.48
CA HIS A 95 17.22 -4.33 0.50
C HIS A 95 16.06 -3.33 0.36
N ALA A 96 16.11 -2.20 1.05
CA ALA A 96 15.07 -1.16 1.05
C ALA A 96 14.82 -0.54 -0.35
N GLY A 97 15.82 -0.49 -1.21
CA GLY A 97 15.70 0.10 -2.55
C GLY A 97 14.74 -0.69 -3.47
N PHE A 98 14.77 -2.02 -3.44
CA PHE A 98 13.89 -2.85 -4.26
C PHE A 98 12.44 -2.82 -3.77
N GLN A 99 12.24 -2.77 -2.45
CA GLN A 99 10.91 -2.63 -1.86
C GLN A 99 10.33 -1.25 -2.14
N ALA A 100 11.16 -0.21 -2.05
CA ALA A 100 10.77 1.15 -2.41
C ALA A 100 10.37 1.27 -3.90
N ALA A 101 11.13 0.66 -4.81
CA ALA A 101 10.80 0.66 -6.22
C ALA A 101 9.44 -0.01 -6.51
N ARG A 102 9.17 -1.17 -5.89
CA ARG A 102 7.88 -1.85 -6.01
C ARG A 102 6.74 -1.01 -5.41
N PHE A 103 6.96 -0.39 -4.26
CA PHE A 103 6.01 0.52 -3.63
C PHE A 103 5.65 1.67 -4.58
N VAL A 104 6.65 2.30 -5.20
CA VAL A 104 6.43 3.40 -6.17
C VAL A 104 5.61 2.92 -7.37
N VAL A 105 5.92 1.75 -7.94
CA VAL A 105 5.16 1.20 -9.09
C VAL A 105 3.70 0.96 -8.73
N VAL A 106 3.42 0.35 -7.57
CA VAL A 106 2.04 0.14 -7.10
C VAL A 106 1.33 1.46 -6.87
N SER A 107 2.03 2.43 -6.26
CA SER A 107 1.48 3.76 -6.00
C SER A 107 1.17 4.52 -7.29
N LEU A 108 2.01 4.39 -8.32
CA LEU A 108 1.75 4.97 -9.65
C LEU A 108 0.52 4.35 -10.34
N ALA A 109 0.35 3.03 -10.24
CA ALA A 109 -0.84 2.37 -10.77
C ALA A 109 -2.13 2.82 -10.04
N ALA A 110 -2.08 2.92 -8.71
CA ALA A 110 -3.20 3.46 -7.92
C ALA A 110 -3.47 4.93 -8.25
N PHE A 111 -2.42 5.72 -8.52
CA PHE A 111 -2.56 7.11 -8.93
C PHE A 111 -3.22 7.24 -10.32
N ALA A 112 -2.89 6.38 -11.27
CA ALA A 112 -3.58 6.36 -12.57
C ALA A 112 -5.10 6.10 -12.39
N LEU A 113 -5.48 5.18 -11.50
CA LEU A 113 -6.88 4.97 -11.14
C LEU A 113 -7.49 6.20 -10.47
N ASN A 114 -6.77 6.85 -9.55
CA ASN A 114 -7.21 8.11 -8.92
C ASN A 114 -7.51 9.18 -9.97
N LEU A 115 -6.61 9.41 -10.93
CA LEU A 115 -6.83 10.40 -11.99
C LEU A 115 -8.04 10.06 -12.87
N ALA A 116 -8.23 8.78 -13.23
CA ALA A 116 -9.38 8.36 -14.00
C ALA A 116 -10.70 8.61 -13.27
N VAL A 117 -10.76 8.28 -11.97
CA VAL A 117 -11.94 8.53 -11.13
C VAL A 117 -12.16 10.03 -10.93
N LEU A 118 -11.12 10.80 -10.64
CA LEU A 118 -11.20 12.24 -10.47
C LEU A 118 -11.78 12.91 -11.73
N TYR A 119 -11.24 12.57 -12.90
CA TYR A 119 -11.71 13.09 -14.17
C TYR A 119 -13.18 12.75 -14.41
N ALA A 120 -13.56 11.48 -14.21
CA ALA A 120 -14.95 11.05 -14.38
C ALA A 120 -15.93 11.78 -13.44
N LEU A 121 -15.52 12.05 -12.19
CA LEU A 121 -16.36 12.76 -11.22
C LEU A 121 -16.48 14.26 -11.53
N VAL A 122 -15.39 14.89 -11.95
CA VAL A 122 -15.39 16.33 -12.27
C VAL A 122 -16.06 16.61 -13.61
N GLU A 123 -15.60 15.96 -14.69
CA GLU A 123 -16.08 16.22 -16.04
C GLU A 123 -17.38 15.46 -16.39
N GLY A 124 -17.52 14.23 -15.87
CA GLY A 124 -18.69 13.40 -16.15
C GLY A 124 -19.89 13.66 -15.25
N ALA A 125 -19.65 13.84 -13.94
CA ALA A 125 -20.70 14.04 -12.94
C ALA A 125 -20.87 15.49 -12.49
N GLY A 126 -20.02 16.43 -12.96
CA GLY A 126 -20.08 17.86 -12.57
C GLY A 126 -19.76 18.09 -11.07
N MET A 127 -19.03 17.15 -10.43
CA MET A 127 -18.74 17.25 -9.02
C MET A 127 -17.70 18.33 -8.74
N ALA A 128 -17.83 19.03 -7.60
CA ALA A 128 -16.81 19.97 -7.14
C ALA A 128 -15.45 19.25 -6.94
N LYS A 129 -14.35 19.92 -7.32
CA LYS A 129 -13.00 19.31 -7.43
C LYS A 129 -12.49 18.68 -6.14
N VAL A 130 -12.67 19.32 -5.00
CA VAL A 130 -12.16 18.81 -3.70
C VAL A 130 -12.90 17.55 -3.25
N PRO A 131 -14.24 17.49 -3.17
CA PRO A 131 -14.93 16.25 -2.84
C PRO A 131 -14.69 15.16 -3.89
N ALA A 132 -14.56 15.48 -5.18
CA ALA A 132 -14.17 14.53 -6.22
C ALA A 132 -12.80 13.92 -5.95
N GLN A 133 -11.80 14.72 -5.58
CA GLN A 133 -10.46 14.24 -5.20
C GLN A 133 -10.51 13.35 -3.96
N ALA A 134 -11.28 13.72 -2.93
CA ALA A 134 -11.42 12.90 -1.73
C ALA A 134 -12.00 11.50 -2.06
N LEU A 135 -13.00 11.42 -2.90
CA LEU A 135 -13.59 10.17 -3.37
C LEU A 135 -12.62 9.38 -4.25
N ALA A 136 -11.91 10.05 -5.15
CA ALA A 136 -10.94 9.41 -6.05
C ALA A 136 -9.79 8.77 -5.28
N ILE A 137 -9.23 9.44 -4.26
CA ILE A 137 -8.20 8.87 -3.38
C ILE A 137 -8.77 7.65 -2.64
N THR A 138 -9.98 7.77 -2.09
CA THR A 138 -10.63 6.69 -1.35
C THR A 138 -10.84 5.46 -2.25
N ALA A 139 -11.27 5.65 -3.50
CA ALA A 139 -11.44 4.58 -4.47
C ALA A 139 -10.13 3.89 -4.87
N ALA A 140 -9.01 4.63 -4.96
CA ALA A 140 -7.70 4.11 -5.31
C ALA A 140 -6.97 3.42 -4.12
N THR A 141 -7.35 3.72 -2.88
CA THR A 141 -6.70 3.22 -1.66
C THR A 141 -6.69 1.69 -1.56
N PRO A 142 -7.79 0.94 -1.82
CA PRO A 142 -7.78 -0.52 -1.78
C PRO A 142 -6.79 -1.14 -2.76
N MET A 143 -6.67 -0.59 -3.97
CA MET A 143 -5.72 -1.06 -4.98
C MET A 143 -4.28 -0.85 -4.49
N ASN A 144 -3.98 0.31 -3.93
CA ASN A 144 -2.65 0.61 -3.37
C ASN A 144 -2.31 -0.32 -2.21
N PHE A 145 -3.25 -0.55 -1.29
CA PHE A 145 -3.06 -1.44 -0.15
C PHE A 145 -2.84 -2.90 -0.58
N ILE A 146 -3.72 -3.43 -1.43
CA ILE A 146 -3.65 -4.82 -1.90
C ILE A 146 -2.37 -5.03 -2.73
N GLY A 147 -2.06 -4.12 -3.63
CA GLY A 147 -0.86 -4.18 -4.46
C GLY A 147 0.41 -4.20 -3.62
N ASN A 148 0.52 -3.32 -2.63
CA ASN A 148 1.68 -3.27 -1.74
C ASN A 148 1.77 -4.53 -0.87
N LYS A 149 0.67 -5.01 -0.30
CA LYS A 149 0.63 -6.22 0.53
C LYS A 149 1.02 -7.48 -0.25
N LEU A 150 0.58 -7.60 -1.51
CA LEU A 150 0.81 -8.81 -2.31
C LEU A 150 2.15 -8.80 -3.03
N TRP A 151 2.72 -7.63 -3.34
CA TRP A 151 3.90 -7.52 -4.19
C TRP A 151 5.10 -6.86 -3.52
N SER A 152 4.92 -5.74 -2.81
CA SER A 152 6.05 -5.02 -2.20
C SER A 152 6.58 -5.69 -0.94
N PHE A 153 5.70 -6.35 -0.17
CA PHE A 153 6.02 -6.98 1.12
C PHE A 153 5.97 -8.51 1.09
N LYS A 154 6.07 -9.11 -0.10
CA LYS A 154 6.19 -10.56 -0.22
C LYS A 154 7.63 -10.95 0.13
N THR A 155 7.84 -11.36 1.39
CA THR A 155 9.02 -12.10 1.86
C THR A 155 8.96 -13.54 1.36
#